data_2a4d2fe1c49639373de3e40b063ddb48
#
_entry.id   2a4d2fe1c49639373de3e40b063ddb48
#
_cell.length_a   1.000
_cell.length_b   1.000
_cell.length_c   1.000
_cell.angle_alpha   90.00
_cell.angle_beta   90.00
_cell.angle_gamma   90.00
#
_symmetry.space_group_name_H-M   'P 1'
#
loop_
_entity.id
_entity.type
_entity.pdbx_description
1 polymer ?
#
loop_
_entity_poly.entity_id
_entity_poly.type
_entity_poly.pdbx_seq_one_letter_code
_entity_poly.pdbx_strand_id
1 'polypeptide(L)'
;MYIIHVFIDLMKKDFIFNEVSKLKGVGPQLSKYLKKKRIEKIKDIILNLPYSETDRTKISKLNKLEVGKIQSIKVLVKKLYFPRIRNLPNKIICEDETGKIEIVYFNSREGYLRKLFPINNWIIISGKVNFFNKKYQITNPDYVTSIENQEYVIKNIPKYNFT
;
A
#
# COMPACT_ATOMS: atom_id res chain seq x y z
N MET A 1 -22.91 13.88 6.05
CA MET A 1 -23.24 14.82 7.15
C MET A 1 -22.23 14.78 8.31
N TYR A 2 -21.55 13.66 8.58
CA TYR A 2 -20.52 13.55 9.65
C TYR A 2 -19.22 14.30 9.36
N ILE A 3 -18.78 14.38 8.10
CA ILE A 3 -17.52 15.03 7.66
C ILE A 3 -17.59 16.56 7.87
N ILE A 4 -18.75 17.18 7.69
CA ILE A 4 -18.94 18.63 7.85
C ILE A 4 -18.88 19.03 9.34
N HIS A 5 -19.38 18.22 10.26
CA HIS A 5 -19.29 18.50 11.70
C HIS A 5 -17.86 18.39 12.22
N VAL A 6 -17.08 17.42 11.75
CA VAL A 6 -15.65 17.29 12.09
C VAL A 6 -14.86 18.48 11.52
N PHE A 7 -15.24 19.00 10.33
CA PHE A 7 -14.60 20.18 9.74
C PHE A 7 -14.94 21.48 10.51
N ILE A 8 -16.14 21.59 11.07
CA ILE A 8 -16.57 22.76 11.86
C ILE A 8 -15.92 22.77 13.25
N ASP A 9 -15.73 21.61 13.88
CA ASP A 9 -14.97 21.51 15.15
C ASP A 9 -13.47 21.72 14.96
N LEU A 10 -12.91 21.37 13.81
CA LEU A 10 -11.54 21.70 13.41
C LEU A 10 -11.34 23.20 13.15
N MET A 11 -12.40 23.96 12.88
CA MET A 11 -12.39 25.40 12.66
C MET A 11 -12.53 26.25 13.92
N LYS A 12 -12.41 25.70 15.13
CA LYS A 12 -12.05 26.51 16.30
C LYS A 12 -10.66 27.06 16.03
N LYS A 13 -10.59 28.35 15.69
CA LYS A 13 -9.36 29.04 15.23
C LYS A 13 -8.13 28.70 16.09
N ASP A 14 -8.33 28.45 17.37
CA ASP A 14 -7.26 28.14 18.30
C ASP A 14 -6.70 26.71 18.17
N PHE A 15 -7.48 25.74 17.71
CA PHE A 15 -7.05 24.35 17.62
C PHE A 15 -5.98 24.13 16.55
N ILE A 16 -6.15 24.71 15.36
CA ILE A 16 -5.22 24.54 14.24
C ILE A 16 -3.85 25.17 14.51
N PHE A 17 -3.77 26.15 15.38
CA PHE A 17 -2.51 26.82 15.78
C PHE A 17 -1.81 26.13 16.96
N ASN A 18 -2.42 25.12 17.57
CA ASN A 18 -1.76 24.29 18.57
C ASN A 18 -0.59 23.51 17.99
N GLU A 19 0.36 23.14 18.88
CA GLU A 19 1.45 22.24 18.52
C GLU A 19 0.94 20.85 18.14
N VAL A 20 1.62 20.20 17.19
CA VAL A 20 1.32 18.83 16.74
C VAL A 20 1.41 17.81 17.88
N SER A 21 2.20 18.08 18.90
CA SER A 21 2.33 17.25 20.11
C SER A 21 1.02 17.07 20.89
N LYS A 22 0.04 17.97 20.71
CA LYS A 22 -1.30 17.87 21.32
C LYS A 22 -2.23 16.89 20.60
N LEU A 23 -1.87 16.41 19.42
CA LEU A 23 -2.67 15.43 18.70
C LEU A 23 -2.54 14.04 19.33
N LYS A 24 -3.68 13.37 19.48
CA LYS A 24 -3.71 11.97 19.93
C LYS A 24 -2.88 11.10 18.95
N GLY A 25 -1.91 10.36 19.48
CA GLY A 25 -1.01 9.51 18.70
C GLY A 25 0.32 10.18 18.33
N VAL A 26 0.50 11.47 18.60
CA VAL A 26 1.77 12.17 18.39
C VAL A 26 2.58 12.17 19.68
N GLY A 27 3.41 11.14 19.85
CA GLY A 27 4.38 11.05 20.96
C GLY A 27 5.63 11.91 20.73
N PRO A 28 6.55 11.99 21.75
CA PRO A 28 7.76 12.84 21.69
C PRO A 28 8.65 12.54 20.48
N GLN A 29 8.81 11.27 20.10
CA GLN A 29 9.65 10.88 18.96
C GLN A 29 9.06 11.38 17.64
N LEU A 30 7.74 11.20 17.44
CA LEU A 30 7.06 11.66 16.23
C LEU A 30 7.03 13.19 16.17
N SER A 31 6.79 13.86 17.30
CA SER A 31 6.84 15.32 17.38
C SER A 31 8.22 15.86 16.99
N LYS A 32 9.31 15.23 17.48
CA LYS A 32 10.69 15.59 17.11
C LYS A 32 10.94 15.39 15.61
N TYR A 33 10.42 14.31 15.03
CA TYR A 33 10.52 14.05 13.60
C TYR A 33 9.76 15.08 12.77
N LEU A 34 8.51 15.40 13.15
CA LEU A 34 7.71 16.43 12.48
C LEU A 34 8.36 17.81 12.53
N LYS A 35 8.94 18.21 13.69
CA LYS A 35 9.68 19.46 13.82
C LYS A 35 10.88 19.53 12.85
N LYS A 36 11.61 18.44 12.64
CA LYS A 36 12.69 18.39 11.63
C LYS A 36 12.17 18.67 10.21
N LYS A 37 10.90 18.38 9.94
CA LYS A 37 10.21 18.64 8.67
C LYS A 37 9.51 20.00 8.64
N ARG A 38 9.78 20.88 9.62
CA ARG A 38 9.12 22.18 9.77
C ARG A 38 7.59 22.09 9.95
N ILE A 39 7.13 20.98 10.50
CA ILE A 39 5.73 20.74 10.85
C ILE A 39 5.64 20.86 12.38
N GLU A 40 5.30 22.03 12.86
CA GLU A 40 5.23 22.33 14.30
C GLU A 40 3.81 22.45 14.81
N LYS A 41 2.93 22.99 13.99
CA LYS A 41 1.52 23.24 14.32
C LYS A 41 0.60 22.34 13.52
N ILE A 42 -0.61 22.13 14.02
CA ILE A 42 -1.63 21.30 13.35
C ILE A 42 -1.95 21.84 11.96
N LYS A 43 -1.96 23.17 11.77
CA LYS A 43 -2.15 23.80 10.47
C LYS A 43 -1.09 23.33 9.44
N ASP A 44 0.14 23.08 9.87
CA ASP A 44 1.22 22.69 8.97
C ASP A 44 0.99 21.28 8.39
N ILE A 45 0.33 20.39 9.17
CA ILE A 45 -0.11 19.09 8.67
C ILE A 45 -1.21 19.27 7.60
N ILE A 46 -2.19 20.13 7.89
CA ILE A 46 -3.34 20.35 7.00
C ILE A 46 -2.87 20.99 5.69
N LEU A 47 -1.91 21.91 5.75
CA LEU A 47 -1.34 22.59 4.60
C LEU A 47 -0.29 21.77 3.85
N ASN A 48 0.14 20.65 4.40
CA ASN A 48 1.07 19.74 3.72
C ASN A 48 0.33 18.92 2.66
N LEU A 49 0.12 19.53 1.50
CA LEU A 49 -0.60 18.92 0.41
C LEU A 49 0.20 17.75 -0.22
N PRO A 50 -0.48 16.72 -0.72
CA PRO A 50 0.19 15.65 -1.44
C PRO A 50 0.82 16.20 -2.74
N TYR A 51 2.03 15.78 -3.05
CA TYR A 51 2.72 16.19 -4.28
C TYR A 51 2.29 15.37 -5.50
N SER A 52 1.72 14.20 -5.30
CA SER A 52 1.17 13.34 -6.35
C SER A 52 0.19 12.32 -5.76
N GLU A 53 -0.49 11.60 -6.62
CA GLU A 53 -1.35 10.49 -6.26
C GLU A 53 -0.87 9.21 -6.94
N THR A 54 -1.10 8.07 -6.28
CA THR A 54 -0.96 6.77 -6.93
C THR A 54 -2.36 6.29 -7.29
N ASP A 55 -2.66 6.31 -8.58
CA ASP A 55 -3.91 5.74 -9.09
C ASP A 55 -3.84 4.21 -9.01
N ARG A 56 -4.68 3.64 -8.16
CA ARG A 56 -4.87 2.19 -8.00
C ARG A 56 -6.28 1.76 -8.38
N THR A 57 -7.08 2.67 -8.93
CA THR A 57 -8.49 2.41 -9.27
C THR A 57 -8.64 1.44 -10.42
N LYS A 58 -7.63 1.37 -11.29
CA LYS A 58 -7.67 0.56 -12.49
C LYS A 58 -7.04 -0.80 -12.27
N ILE A 59 -7.83 -1.87 -12.44
CA ILE A 59 -7.32 -3.24 -12.46
C ILE A 59 -6.76 -3.54 -13.86
N SER A 60 -5.48 -3.87 -13.92
CA SER A 60 -4.78 -4.24 -15.16
C SER A 60 -4.77 -5.76 -15.36
N LYS A 61 -4.88 -6.21 -16.60
CA LYS A 61 -4.61 -7.61 -16.99
C LYS A 61 -3.10 -7.85 -17.07
N LEU A 62 -2.66 -9.10 -16.87
CA LEU A 62 -1.22 -9.43 -16.83
C LEU A 62 -0.51 -9.15 -18.16
N ASN A 63 -1.19 -9.23 -19.29
CA ASN A 63 -0.62 -8.89 -20.61
C ASN A 63 -0.48 -7.38 -20.87
N LYS A 64 -1.02 -6.53 -19.98
CA LYS A 64 -0.95 -5.05 -20.09
C LYS A 64 -0.13 -4.43 -18.96
N LEU A 65 0.72 -5.22 -18.32
CA LEU A 65 1.56 -4.71 -17.24
C LEU A 65 2.70 -3.85 -17.77
N GLU A 66 2.94 -2.74 -17.07
CA GLU A 66 4.01 -1.79 -17.35
C GLU A 66 5.08 -1.86 -16.27
N VAL A 67 6.30 -2.23 -16.66
CA VAL A 67 7.42 -2.35 -15.73
C VAL A 67 7.76 -0.99 -15.11
N GLY A 68 8.00 -0.98 -13.81
CA GLY A 68 8.33 0.21 -13.04
C GLY A 68 7.11 0.96 -12.49
N LYS A 69 5.90 0.71 -12.98
CA LYS A 69 4.67 1.33 -12.48
C LYS A 69 4.04 0.54 -11.33
N ILE A 70 3.34 1.24 -10.46
CA ILE A 70 2.48 0.63 -9.45
C ILE A 70 1.14 0.35 -10.12
N GLN A 71 0.73 -0.91 -10.13
CA GLN A 71 -0.51 -1.34 -10.75
C GLN A 71 -1.27 -2.30 -9.84
N SER A 72 -2.59 -2.30 -9.98
CA SER A 72 -3.48 -3.26 -9.32
C SER A 72 -3.87 -4.35 -10.32
N ILE A 73 -3.79 -5.60 -9.89
CA ILE A 73 -4.10 -6.79 -10.68
C ILE A 73 -5.07 -7.69 -9.93
N LYS A 74 -5.95 -8.36 -10.68
CA LYS A 74 -6.83 -9.42 -10.16
C LYS A 74 -6.33 -10.75 -10.68
N VAL A 75 -5.93 -11.65 -9.79
CA VAL A 75 -5.28 -12.92 -10.15
C VAL A 75 -5.76 -14.08 -9.30
N LEU A 76 -5.67 -15.27 -9.86
CA LEU A 76 -5.92 -16.54 -9.19
C LEU A 76 -4.63 -17.09 -8.60
N VAL A 77 -4.62 -17.42 -7.32
CA VAL A 77 -3.47 -18.04 -6.65
C VAL A 77 -3.36 -19.51 -7.04
N LYS A 78 -2.26 -19.90 -7.67
CA LYS A 78 -2.08 -21.30 -8.15
C LYS A 78 -1.14 -22.08 -7.24
N LYS A 79 -0.03 -21.50 -6.81
CA LYS A 79 0.99 -22.24 -6.07
C LYS A 79 1.79 -21.32 -5.16
N LEU A 80 2.08 -21.80 -3.96
CA LEU A 80 3.03 -21.19 -3.05
C LEU A 80 4.30 -22.03 -3.01
N TYR A 81 5.44 -21.36 -3.04
CA TYR A 81 6.75 -21.98 -2.95
C TYR A 81 7.54 -21.37 -1.79
N PHE A 82 7.89 -22.20 -0.82
CA PHE A 82 8.64 -21.82 0.37
C PHE A 82 9.98 -22.57 0.37
N PRO A 83 11.09 -21.91 -0.02
CA PRO A 83 12.39 -22.55 -0.05
C PRO A 83 12.86 -22.85 1.38
N ARG A 84 13.45 -24.01 1.59
CA ARG A 84 14.07 -24.39 2.88
C ARG A 84 15.45 -23.74 3.09
N ILE A 85 16.01 -23.16 2.05
CA ILE A 85 17.33 -22.50 2.08
C ILE A 85 17.14 -21.08 2.63
N ARG A 86 17.94 -20.74 3.63
CA ARG A 86 17.97 -19.41 4.24
C ARG A 86 18.33 -18.35 3.20
N ASN A 87 17.69 -17.18 3.26
CA ASN A 87 17.87 -16.05 2.37
C ASN A 87 17.26 -16.19 0.96
N LEU A 88 16.61 -17.30 0.62
CA LEU A 88 15.80 -17.33 -0.59
C LEU A 88 14.40 -16.76 -0.32
N PRO A 89 13.85 -15.97 -1.25
CA PRO A 89 12.53 -15.41 -1.08
C PRO A 89 11.43 -16.45 -1.26
N ASN A 90 10.33 -16.27 -0.55
CA ASN A 90 9.10 -16.99 -0.79
C ASN A 90 8.49 -16.52 -2.11
N LYS A 91 7.92 -17.45 -2.88
CA LYS A 91 7.31 -17.14 -4.17
C LYS A 91 5.88 -17.65 -4.22
N ILE A 92 5.00 -16.85 -4.74
CA ILE A 92 3.63 -17.18 -4.99
C ILE A 92 3.40 -17.05 -6.50
N ILE A 93 2.92 -18.10 -7.12
CA ILE A 93 2.59 -18.11 -8.55
C ILE A 93 1.11 -17.82 -8.68
N CYS A 94 0.82 -16.73 -9.37
CA CYS A 94 -0.54 -16.31 -9.69
C CYS A 94 -0.71 -16.24 -11.21
N GLU A 95 -1.97 -16.36 -11.64
CA GLU A 95 -2.31 -16.24 -13.05
C GLU A 95 -3.66 -15.53 -13.25
N ASP A 96 -3.84 -14.97 -14.41
CA ASP A 96 -5.13 -14.60 -14.96
C ASP A 96 -5.33 -15.29 -16.32
N GLU A 97 -6.40 -14.95 -17.03
CA GLU A 97 -6.67 -15.47 -18.37
C GLU A 97 -5.61 -15.11 -19.42
N THR A 98 -4.75 -14.12 -19.15
CA THR A 98 -3.80 -13.52 -20.10
C THR A 98 -2.34 -13.90 -19.83
N GLY A 99 -2.02 -14.41 -18.62
CA GLY A 99 -0.65 -14.77 -18.29
C GLY A 99 -0.41 -15.22 -16.87
N LYS A 100 0.87 -15.26 -16.50
CA LYS A 100 1.34 -15.64 -15.16
C LYS A 100 2.23 -14.55 -14.57
N ILE A 101 2.19 -14.41 -13.26
CA ILE A 101 3.03 -13.48 -12.49
C ILE A 101 3.58 -14.16 -11.24
N GLU A 102 4.80 -13.80 -10.86
CA GLU A 102 5.40 -14.23 -9.60
C GLU A 102 5.28 -13.11 -8.56
N ILE A 103 4.72 -13.40 -7.40
CA ILE A 103 4.74 -12.52 -6.25
C ILE A 103 5.84 -13.00 -5.32
N VAL A 104 6.74 -12.10 -4.95
CA VAL A 104 7.96 -12.43 -4.19
C VAL A 104 7.95 -11.73 -2.86
N TYR A 105 8.18 -12.49 -1.80
CA TYR A 105 8.29 -11.97 -0.46
C TYR A 105 9.65 -12.32 0.16
N PHE A 106 10.34 -11.29 0.61
CA PHE A 106 11.52 -11.44 1.45
C PHE A 106 11.13 -11.37 2.93
N ASN A 107 11.75 -12.21 3.75
CA ASN A 107 11.62 -12.19 5.21
C ASN A 107 10.18 -12.35 5.77
N SER A 108 9.29 -13.00 5.04
CA SER A 108 7.91 -13.24 5.48
C SER A 108 7.72 -14.68 5.97
N ARG A 109 6.94 -14.85 7.03
CA ARG A 109 6.64 -16.17 7.59
C ARG A 109 5.66 -16.93 6.71
N GLU A 110 5.90 -18.24 6.51
CA GLU A 110 5.06 -19.12 5.71
C GLU A 110 3.59 -19.09 6.14
N GLY A 111 3.31 -19.22 7.43
CA GLY A 111 1.94 -19.22 7.96
C GLY A 111 1.16 -17.94 7.66
N TYR A 112 1.83 -16.78 7.63
CA TYR A 112 1.23 -15.52 7.21
C TYR A 112 0.89 -15.53 5.72
N LEU A 113 1.84 -15.96 4.87
CA LEU A 113 1.62 -15.97 3.42
C LEU A 113 0.54 -16.98 3.00
N ARG A 114 0.42 -18.12 3.70
CA ARG A 114 -0.67 -19.09 3.44
C ARG A 114 -2.06 -18.50 3.73
N LYS A 115 -2.19 -17.65 4.75
CA LYS A 115 -3.44 -16.95 5.05
C LYS A 115 -3.74 -15.85 4.04
N LEU A 116 -2.69 -15.12 3.61
CA LEU A 116 -2.82 -14.00 2.70
C LEU A 116 -3.09 -14.45 1.24
N PHE A 117 -2.58 -15.63 0.86
CA PHE A 117 -2.67 -16.21 -0.49
C PHE A 117 -3.33 -17.60 -0.46
N PRO A 118 -4.64 -17.68 -0.22
CA PRO A 118 -5.35 -18.95 -0.25
C PRO A 118 -5.33 -19.52 -1.69
N ILE A 119 -4.89 -20.79 -1.81
CA ILE A 119 -4.80 -21.48 -3.11
C ILE A 119 -6.18 -21.59 -3.76
N ASN A 120 -6.23 -21.45 -5.08
CA ASN A 120 -7.43 -21.47 -5.91
C ASN A 120 -8.43 -20.35 -5.62
N ASN A 121 -8.01 -19.28 -4.95
CA ASN A 121 -8.85 -18.11 -4.73
C ASN A 121 -8.39 -16.94 -5.59
N TRP A 122 -9.36 -16.15 -6.04
CA TRP A 122 -9.11 -14.88 -6.69
C TRP A 122 -8.80 -13.81 -5.66
N ILE A 123 -7.74 -13.07 -5.90
CA ILE A 123 -7.30 -11.96 -5.03
C ILE A 123 -6.92 -10.74 -5.86
N ILE A 124 -6.90 -9.60 -5.21
CA ILE A 124 -6.40 -8.35 -5.77
C ILE A 124 -5.07 -8.02 -5.11
N ILE A 125 -4.08 -7.74 -5.95
CA ILE A 125 -2.72 -7.37 -5.55
C ILE A 125 -2.39 -6.02 -6.14
N SER A 126 -1.82 -5.14 -5.35
CA SER A 126 -1.31 -3.87 -5.83
C SER A 126 0.13 -3.66 -5.39
N GLY A 127 0.99 -3.31 -6.34
CA GLY A 127 2.41 -3.12 -6.10
C GLY A 127 3.18 -2.72 -7.35
N LYS A 128 4.47 -2.45 -7.18
CA LYS A 128 5.35 -2.08 -8.29
C LYS A 128 5.67 -3.29 -9.14
N VAL A 129 5.38 -3.20 -10.43
CA VAL A 129 5.64 -4.25 -11.41
C VAL A 129 7.12 -4.23 -11.80
N ASN A 130 7.75 -5.39 -11.72
CA ASN A 130 9.13 -5.63 -12.18
C ASN A 130 9.13 -6.73 -13.25
N PHE A 131 10.23 -6.83 -13.98
CA PHE A 131 10.45 -7.91 -14.94
C PHE A 131 11.80 -8.54 -14.65
N PHE A 132 11.79 -9.82 -14.28
CA PHE A 132 13.00 -10.55 -13.90
C PHE A 132 12.93 -11.99 -14.43
N ASN A 133 14.05 -12.49 -14.97
CA ASN A 133 14.14 -13.84 -15.56
C ASN A 133 13.00 -14.15 -16.54
N LYS A 134 12.69 -13.21 -17.44
CA LYS A 134 11.64 -13.32 -18.46
C LYS A 134 10.21 -13.47 -17.90
N LYS A 135 9.97 -13.03 -16.66
CA LYS A 135 8.67 -13.08 -16.00
C LYS A 135 8.33 -11.76 -15.33
N TYR A 136 7.06 -11.42 -15.37
CA TYR A 136 6.53 -10.34 -14.52
C TYR A 136 6.58 -10.74 -13.07
N GLN A 137 6.93 -9.79 -12.23
CA GLN A 137 7.10 -10.00 -10.80
C GLN A 137 6.65 -8.76 -10.01
N ILE A 138 6.01 -8.98 -8.86
CA ILE A 138 5.78 -7.94 -7.85
C ILE A 138 6.49 -8.40 -6.57
N THR A 139 7.40 -7.58 -6.08
CA THR A 139 8.17 -7.86 -4.86
C THR A 139 7.59 -7.08 -3.70
N ASN A 140 7.27 -7.77 -2.59
CA ASN A 140 6.65 -7.20 -1.40
C ASN A 140 5.51 -6.24 -1.77
N PRO A 141 4.41 -6.74 -2.34
CA PRO A 141 3.29 -5.88 -2.76
C PRO A 141 2.79 -5.01 -1.62
N ASP A 142 2.36 -3.79 -1.95
CA ASP A 142 1.84 -2.84 -0.97
C ASP A 142 0.51 -3.31 -0.37
N TYR A 143 -0.32 -3.93 -1.19
CA TYR A 143 -1.63 -4.42 -0.80
C TYR A 143 -1.94 -5.78 -1.42
N VAL A 144 -2.54 -6.65 -0.61
CA VAL A 144 -3.14 -7.91 -1.04
C VAL A 144 -4.48 -8.06 -0.32
N THR A 145 -5.55 -8.31 -1.06
CA THR A 145 -6.87 -8.44 -0.48
C THR A 145 -7.75 -9.43 -1.26
N SER A 146 -8.81 -9.93 -0.62
CA SER A 146 -9.87 -10.67 -1.31
C SER A 146 -10.67 -9.73 -2.21
N ILE A 147 -11.43 -10.30 -3.16
CA ILE A 147 -12.31 -9.52 -4.05
C ILE A 147 -13.36 -8.75 -3.25
N GLU A 148 -13.88 -9.33 -2.18
CA GLU A 148 -14.90 -8.71 -1.32
C GLU A 148 -14.41 -7.39 -0.69
N ASN A 149 -13.13 -7.29 -0.43
CA ASN A 149 -12.50 -6.13 0.20
C ASN A 149 -11.74 -5.24 -0.79
N GLN A 150 -12.07 -5.31 -2.08
CA GLN A 150 -11.36 -4.56 -3.13
C GLN A 150 -11.34 -3.04 -2.93
N GLU A 151 -12.39 -2.48 -2.32
CA GLU A 151 -12.52 -1.04 -2.08
C GLU A 151 -11.38 -0.46 -1.24
N TYR A 152 -10.73 -1.28 -0.40
CA TYR A 152 -9.57 -0.84 0.39
C TYR A 152 -8.30 -0.63 -0.45
N VAL A 153 -8.22 -1.26 -1.63
CA VAL A 153 -7.05 -1.21 -2.51
C VAL A 153 -7.28 -0.35 -3.73
N ILE A 154 -8.50 -0.45 -4.30
CA ILE A 154 -8.88 0.26 -5.52
C ILE A 154 -9.28 1.71 -5.16
N LYS A 155 -8.27 2.55 -4.93
CA LYS A 155 -8.45 3.97 -4.62
C LYS A 155 -7.21 4.78 -4.98
N ASN A 156 -7.40 6.07 -5.18
CA ASN A 156 -6.28 7.00 -5.28
C ASN A 156 -5.66 7.20 -3.90
N ILE A 157 -4.35 6.98 -3.81
CA ILE A 157 -3.60 7.17 -2.57
C ILE A 157 -2.71 8.39 -2.72
N PRO A 158 -2.96 9.45 -1.94
CA PRO A 158 -2.13 10.65 -1.97
C PRO A 158 -0.72 10.34 -1.45
N LYS A 159 0.28 10.90 -2.12
CA LYS A 159 1.69 10.82 -1.71
C LYS A 159 2.13 12.14 -1.09
N TYR A 160 2.70 12.04 0.10
CA TYR A 160 3.25 13.17 0.83
C TYR A 160 4.77 13.08 0.86
N ASN A 161 5.43 14.24 0.79
CA ASN A 161 6.89 14.31 0.86
C ASN A 161 7.36 14.30 2.33
N PHE A 162 7.42 13.11 2.94
CA PHE A 162 7.91 12.92 4.32
C PHE A 162 9.32 12.33 4.38
N THR A 163 10.03 12.29 3.27
CA THR A 163 11.44 11.83 3.21
C THR A 163 12.44 12.93 3.51
#